data_db2e633806a223d0113e22046d8b7a66
#
_entry.id   db2e633806a223d0113e22046d8b7a66
#
_cell.length_a   1.000
_cell.length_b   1.000
_cell.length_c   1.000
_cell.angle_alpha   90.00
_cell.angle_beta   90.00
_cell.angle_gamma   90.00
#
_symmetry.space_group_name_H-M   'P 1'
#
loop_
_entity.id
_entity.type
_entity.pdbx_description
1 polymer ?
#
loop_
_entity_poly.entity_id
_entity_poly.type
_entity_poly.pdbx_seq_one_letter_code
_entity_poly.pdbx_strand_id
1 'polypeptide(L)'
;TEVQTKNDLTRTHQWEKEAYEYWQKDPNNQWLFAIVQGGMLPKLRTESASFLTQFEFPGYAIGGVSVGESRQEMESIIAHTLPLLPNHKPKYIMGVGLPENLDYAIHHGADMFDCVIPTRIARHGQIFIGSKRVNIKRAEFKTDTTKIDSTCHCYTCQHYSKASKSRDGTFRTMPCNTAGPPF
;
A
#
# COMPACT_ATOMS: atom_id res chain seq x y z
N THR A 1 -17.14 -12.36 12.83
CA THR A 1 -17.34 -12.15 14.29
C THR A 1 -16.00 -12.05 14.99
N GLU A 2 -15.95 -11.41 16.16
CA GLU A 2 -14.72 -11.28 16.97
C GLU A 2 -14.10 -12.65 17.29
N VAL A 3 -14.93 -13.63 17.64
CA VAL A 3 -14.47 -15.00 17.91
C VAL A 3 -13.76 -15.61 16.70
N GLN A 4 -14.32 -15.45 15.51
CA GLN A 4 -13.68 -15.93 14.29
C GLN A 4 -12.34 -15.23 14.04
N THR A 5 -12.31 -13.90 14.15
CA THR A 5 -11.07 -13.13 13.97
C THR A 5 -9.99 -13.57 14.97
N LYS A 6 -10.36 -13.88 16.21
CA LYS A 6 -9.42 -14.39 17.22
C LYS A 6 -8.87 -15.77 16.86
N ASN A 7 -9.73 -16.68 16.40
CA ASN A 7 -9.29 -18.02 15.96
C ASN A 7 -8.34 -17.93 14.75
N ASP A 8 -8.65 -17.04 13.80
CA ASP A 8 -7.81 -16.81 12.62
C ASP A 8 -6.47 -16.17 13.02
N LEU A 9 -6.48 -15.28 14.01
CA LEU A 9 -5.27 -14.69 14.57
C LEU A 9 -4.36 -15.74 15.23
N THR A 10 -4.92 -16.65 16.02
CA THR A 10 -4.16 -17.75 16.64
C THR A 10 -3.46 -18.61 15.60
N ARG A 11 -4.16 -18.91 14.50
CA ARG A 11 -3.59 -19.66 13.37
C ARG A 11 -2.47 -18.86 12.67
N THR A 12 -2.69 -17.57 12.46
CA THR A 12 -1.68 -16.66 11.87
C THR A 12 -0.42 -16.66 12.74
N HIS A 13 -0.55 -16.51 14.05
CA HIS A 13 0.59 -16.50 14.97
C HIS A 13 1.39 -17.80 14.91
N GLN A 14 0.71 -18.94 14.80
CA GLN A 14 1.38 -20.22 14.63
C GLN A 14 2.19 -20.26 13.34
N TRP A 15 1.59 -19.88 12.22
CA TRP A 15 2.27 -19.86 10.91
C TRP A 15 3.43 -18.88 10.85
N GLU A 16 3.28 -17.70 11.46
CA GLU A 16 4.36 -16.70 11.54
C GLU A 16 5.55 -17.24 12.35
N LYS A 17 5.30 -17.91 13.45
CA LYS A 17 6.34 -18.56 14.25
C LYS A 17 7.05 -19.66 13.45
N GLU A 18 6.30 -20.55 12.82
CA GLU A 18 6.85 -21.63 11.99
C GLU A 18 7.67 -21.07 10.82
N ALA A 19 7.17 -20.02 10.14
CA ALA A 19 7.87 -19.35 9.07
C ALA A 19 9.18 -18.70 9.55
N TYR A 20 9.15 -18.05 10.71
CA TYR A 20 10.34 -17.44 11.33
C TYR A 20 11.39 -18.49 11.67
N GLU A 21 11.01 -19.60 12.32
CA GLU A 21 11.91 -20.70 12.68
C GLU A 21 12.51 -21.37 11.43
N TYR A 22 11.74 -21.46 10.35
CA TYR A 22 12.25 -21.97 9.07
C TYR A 22 13.21 -21.00 8.41
N TRP A 23 12.86 -19.72 8.33
CA TRP A 23 13.68 -18.66 7.75
C TRP A 23 15.02 -18.51 8.48
N GLN A 24 15.05 -18.61 9.79
CA GLN A 24 16.28 -18.51 10.58
C GLN A 24 17.32 -19.59 10.24
N LYS A 25 16.91 -20.76 9.72
CA LYS A 25 17.83 -21.84 9.36
C LYS A 25 18.69 -21.48 8.15
N ASP A 26 18.12 -20.77 7.21
CA ASP A 26 18.80 -20.28 6.00
C ASP A 26 18.06 -19.05 5.44
N PRO A 27 18.40 -17.83 5.88
CA PRO A 27 17.75 -16.61 5.40
C PRO A 27 18.05 -16.31 3.92
N ASN A 28 19.12 -16.88 3.34
CA ASN A 28 19.50 -16.77 1.91
C ASN A 28 19.39 -15.33 1.37
N ASN A 29 19.82 -14.33 2.14
CA ASN A 29 19.71 -12.89 1.86
C ASN A 29 18.27 -12.39 1.61
N GLN A 30 17.26 -13.10 2.06
CA GLN A 30 15.86 -12.70 1.98
C GLN A 30 15.39 -12.15 3.33
N TRP A 31 14.55 -11.12 3.27
CA TRP A 31 13.92 -10.57 4.46
C TRP A 31 12.51 -11.13 4.60
N LEU A 32 12.23 -11.72 5.75
CA LEU A 32 10.91 -12.17 6.13
C LEU A 32 10.22 -11.09 6.98
N PHE A 33 9.07 -10.59 6.52
CA PHE A 33 8.27 -9.63 7.29
C PHE A 33 7.15 -10.36 8.01
N ALA A 34 7.00 -10.08 9.30
CA ALA A 34 5.84 -10.51 10.06
C ALA A 34 4.60 -9.69 9.69
N ILE A 35 3.43 -10.30 9.66
CA ILE A 35 2.18 -9.63 9.27
C ILE A 35 1.26 -9.49 10.49
N VAL A 36 1.12 -8.28 11.00
CA VAL A 36 0.17 -7.98 12.08
C VAL A 36 -1.25 -8.06 11.54
N GLN A 37 -2.04 -8.94 12.13
CA GLN A 37 -3.45 -9.16 11.82
C GLN A 37 -4.34 -8.77 13.02
N GLY A 38 -5.66 -8.91 12.90
CA GLY A 38 -6.63 -8.62 13.97
C GLY A 38 -7.90 -7.90 13.49
N GLY A 39 -8.08 -7.78 12.16
CA GLY A 39 -9.22 -7.09 11.55
C GLY A 39 -9.30 -5.63 12.00
N MET A 40 -10.53 -5.13 12.19
CA MET A 40 -10.80 -3.76 12.69
C MET A 40 -10.92 -3.75 14.24
N LEU A 41 -10.23 -4.65 14.95
CA LEU A 41 -10.31 -4.78 16.40
C LEU A 41 -8.96 -4.36 17.04
N PRO A 42 -8.84 -3.14 17.62
CA PRO A 42 -7.59 -2.63 18.17
C PRO A 42 -6.95 -3.58 19.20
N LYS A 43 -7.77 -4.21 20.03
CA LYS A 43 -7.29 -5.17 21.03
C LYS A 43 -6.54 -6.34 20.40
N LEU A 44 -7.09 -6.91 19.31
CA LEU A 44 -6.45 -8.02 18.61
C LEU A 44 -5.20 -7.57 17.83
N ARG A 45 -5.18 -6.33 17.33
CA ARG A 45 -3.99 -5.73 16.73
C ARG A 45 -2.87 -5.57 17.74
N THR A 46 -3.19 -5.14 18.96
CA THR A 46 -2.22 -5.05 20.05
C THR A 46 -1.69 -6.43 20.44
N GLU A 47 -2.58 -7.44 20.55
CA GLU A 47 -2.19 -8.84 20.83
C GLU A 47 -1.25 -9.36 19.74
N SER A 48 -1.59 -9.13 18.48
CA SER A 48 -0.76 -9.53 17.34
C SER A 48 0.61 -8.87 17.32
N ALA A 49 0.66 -7.55 17.46
CA ALA A 49 1.91 -6.82 17.50
C ALA A 49 2.80 -7.28 18.66
N SER A 50 2.22 -7.43 19.86
CA SER A 50 2.94 -7.91 21.05
C SER A 50 3.49 -9.33 20.89
N PHE A 51 2.77 -10.21 20.20
CA PHE A 51 3.26 -11.56 19.91
C PHE A 51 4.42 -11.52 18.90
N LEU A 52 4.25 -10.81 17.78
CA LEU A 52 5.20 -10.82 16.68
C LEU A 52 6.50 -10.06 17.01
N THR A 53 6.44 -9.03 17.85
CA THR A 53 7.63 -8.28 18.27
C THR A 53 8.52 -9.01 19.28
N GLN A 54 8.13 -10.20 19.74
CA GLN A 54 9.02 -11.10 20.49
C GLN A 54 10.06 -11.78 19.60
N PHE A 55 9.86 -11.76 18.28
CA PHE A 55 10.77 -12.33 17.29
C PHE A 55 11.51 -11.20 16.56
N GLU A 56 12.77 -11.44 16.20
CA GLU A 56 13.62 -10.47 15.50
C GLU A 56 13.39 -10.50 13.98
N PHE A 57 12.17 -10.25 13.55
CA PHE A 57 11.88 -10.10 12.13
C PHE A 57 12.62 -8.89 11.53
N PRO A 58 13.10 -8.98 10.26
CA PRO A 58 13.69 -7.83 9.55
C PRO A 58 12.74 -6.65 9.34
N GLY A 59 11.44 -6.89 9.29
CA GLY A 59 10.40 -5.87 9.13
C GLY A 59 9.02 -6.37 9.51
N TYR A 60 8.05 -5.47 9.50
CA TYR A 60 6.67 -5.77 9.89
C TYR A 60 5.69 -5.24 8.87
N ALA A 61 4.64 -6.00 8.59
CA ALA A 61 3.55 -5.59 7.73
C ALA A 61 2.24 -5.45 8.50
N ILE A 62 1.36 -4.58 8.05
CA ILE A 62 -0.03 -4.49 8.49
C ILE A 62 -0.89 -5.12 7.42
N GLY A 63 -1.47 -6.28 7.71
CA GLY A 63 -2.41 -6.98 6.84
C GLY A 63 -3.87 -6.78 7.26
N GLY A 64 -4.81 -7.26 6.43
CA GLY A 64 -6.24 -7.20 6.72
C GLY A 64 -6.80 -5.78 6.80
N VAL A 65 -6.22 -4.85 6.03
CA VAL A 65 -6.73 -3.51 5.75
C VAL A 65 -6.97 -3.36 4.24
N SER A 66 -7.80 -2.41 3.84
CA SER A 66 -8.20 -2.19 2.43
C SER A 66 -8.96 -3.39 1.82
N VAL A 67 -9.77 -4.08 2.63
CA VAL A 67 -10.55 -5.26 2.25
C VAL A 67 -12.07 -5.04 2.29
N GLY A 68 -12.53 -3.78 2.42
CA GLY A 68 -13.95 -3.40 2.38
C GLY A 68 -14.44 -2.56 3.55
N GLU A 69 -13.58 -2.28 4.50
CA GLU A 69 -13.84 -1.33 5.60
C GLU A 69 -13.93 0.11 5.09
N SER A 70 -14.49 0.99 5.91
CA SER A 70 -14.49 2.42 5.64
C SER A 70 -13.08 3.01 5.77
N ARG A 71 -12.85 4.14 5.11
CA ARG A 71 -11.59 4.89 5.24
C ARG A 71 -11.26 5.21 6.70
N GLN A 72 -12.24 5.64 7.47
CA GLN A 72 -12.03 6.01 8.88
C GLN A 72 -11.59 4.81 9.73
N GLU A 73 -12.20 3.63 9.50
CA GLU A 73 -11.79 2.40 10.19
C GLU A 73 -10.36 2.01 9.81
N MET A 74 -10.02 2.05 8.53
CA MET A 74 -8.66 1.76 8.06
C MET A 74 -7.65 2.73 8.69
N GLU A 75 -7.89 4.03 8.63
CA GLU A 75 -7.02 5.06 9.22
C GLU A 75 -6.86 4.86 10.73
N SER A 76 -7.93 4.57 11.45
CA SER A 76 -7.90 4.28 12.88
C SER A 76 -7.02 3.07 13.21
N ILE A 77 -7.13 2.00 12.43
CA ILE A 77 -6.31 0.79 12.62
C ILE A 77 -4.84 1.03 12.29
N ILE A 78 -4.55 1.77 11.23
CA ILE A 78 -3.19 2.15 10.87
C ILE A 78 -2.56 2.98 11.99
N ALA A 79 -3.23 4.03 12.44
CA ALA A 79 -2.76 4.89 13.52
C ALA A 79 -2.57 4.15 14.85
N HIS A 80 -3.43 3.15 15.12
CA HIS A 80 -3.31 2.31 16.32
C HIS A 80 -2.15 1.33 16.22
N THR A 81 -1.94 0.71 15.06
CA THR A 81 -1.03 -0.43 14.92
C THR A 81 0.43 -0.01 14.72
N LEU A 82 0.70 1.02 13.89
CA LEU A 82 2.07 1.43 13.56
C LEU A 82 2.92 1.78 14.78
N PRO A 83 2.42 2.51 15.81
CA PRO A 83 3.22 2.82 17.00
C PRO A 83 3.57 1.61 17.87
N LEU A 84 2.88 0.48 17.69
CA LEU A 84 3.16 -0.76 18.42
C LEU A 84 4.38 -1.51 17.86
N LEU A 85 4.86 -1.13 16.68
CA LEU A 85 5.94 -1.78 15.96
C LEU A 85 7.27 -1.05 16.18
N PRO A 86 8.42 -1.76 16.18
CA PRO A 86 9.73 -1.17 16.38
C PRO A 86 10.05 -0.06 15.37
N ASN A 87 10.47 1.12 15.84
CA ASN A 87 10.72 2.28 14.98
C ASN A 87 11.92 2.12 14.04
N HIS A 88 12.86 1.25 14.37
CA HIS A 88 14.07 0.99 13.58
C HIS A 88 13.91 -0.12 12.54
N LYS A 89 12.70 -0.68 12.40
CA LYS A 89 12.38 -1.72 11.43
C LYS A 89 11.42 -1.16 10.36
N PRO A 90 11.58 -1.52 9.09
CA PRO A 90 10.65 -1.10 8.04
C PRO A 90 9.24 -1.63 8.29
N LYS A 91 8.26 -0.77 7.99
CA LYS A 91 6.83 -1.02 8.20
C LYS A 91 6.10 -0.95 6.86
N TYR A 92 5.45 -2.02 6.50
CA TYR A 92 4.76 -2.21 5.23
C TYR A 92 3.25 -2.27 5.42
N ILE A 93 2.48 -1.48 4.67
CA ILE A 93 1.02 -1.56 4.67
C ILE A 93 0.55 -2.18 3.37
N MET A 94 -0.12 -3.32 3.48
CA MET A 94 -0.56 -4.12 2.36
C MET A 94 -1.83 -3.57 1.73
N GLY A 95 -1.85 -3.45 0.39
CA GLY A 95 -3.04 -3.14 -0.39
C GLY A 95 -3.51 -1.69 -0.37
N VAL A 96 -2.78 -0.77 0.26
CA VAL A 96 -3.12 0.65 0.37
C VAL A 96 -2.38 1.47 -0.68
N GLY A 97 -3.10 2.32 -1.45
CA GLY A 97 -2.47 3.06 -2.54
C GLY A 97 -3.28 4.20 -3.13
N LEU A 98 -4.33 4.67 -2.46
CA LEU A 98 -4.91 5.98 -2.78
C LEU A 98 -4.00 7.08 -2.20
N PRO A 99 -3.73 8.18 -2.94
CA PRO A 99 -2.81 9.22 -2.50
C PRO A 99 -3.06 9.72 -1.07
N GLU A 100 -4.31 9.99 -0.74
CA GLU A 100 -4.71 10.45 0.58
C GLU A 100 -4.48 9.42 1.69
N ASN A 101 -4.54 8.13 1.37
CA ASN A 101 -4.30 7.05 2.33
C ASN A 101 -2.79 6.83 2.53
N LEU A 102 -2.01 6.98 1.44
CA LEU A 102 -0.54 6.93 1.51
C LEU A 102 -0.02 8.05 2.40
N ASP A 103 -0.47 9.29 2.13
CA ASP A 103 -0.07 10.46 2.92
C ASP A 103 -0.38 10.26 4.41
N TYR A 104 -1.59 9.82 4.74
CA TYR A 104 -1.97 9.51 6.10
C TYR A 104 -1.06 8.46 6.76
N ALA A 105 -0.81 7.36 6.06
CA ALA A 105 -0.04 6.25 6.59
C ALA A 105 1.45 6.59 6.77
N ILE A 106 2.03 7.36 5.85
CA ILE A 106 3.41 7.86 5.95
C ILE A 106 3.57 8.76 7.18
N HIS A 107 2.64 9.66 7.42
CA HIS A 107 2.64 10.51 8.62
C HIS A 107 2.56 9.71 9.94
N HIS A 108 2.04 8.48 9.88
CA HIS A 108 2.01 7.56 11.02
C HIS A 108 3.20 6.59 11.07
N GLY A 109 4.17 6.73 10.14
CA GLY A 109 5.41 5.98 10.16
C GLY A 109 5.42 4.70 9.32
N ALA A 110 4.62 4.62 8.26
CA ALA A 110 4.72 3.56 7.26
C ALA A 110 5.81 3.88 6.23
N ASP A 111 6.55 2.85 5.78
CA ASP A 111 7.67 2.98 4.85
C ASP A 111 7.38 2.37 3.48
N MET A 112 6.54 1.33 3.41
CA MET A 112 6.33 0.53 2.20
C MET A 112 4.86 0.29 1.94
N PHE A 113 4.50 0.21 0.65
CA PHE A 113 3.13 0.01 0.18
C PHE A 113 3.09 -0.81 -1.09
N ASP A 114 1.99 -1.53 -1.32
CA ASP A 114 1.59 -2.04 -2.62
C ASP A 114 0.14 -1.70 -2.91
N CYS A 115 -0.22 -1.55 -4.17
CA CYS A 115 -1.62 -1.38 -4.54
C CYS A 115 -1.87 -1.69 -6.01
N VAL A 116 -2.99 -2.34 -6.28
CA VAL A 116 -3.44 -2.60 -7.65
C VAL A 116 -4.15 -1.40 -8.30
N ILE A 117 -4.53 -0.39 -7.51
CA ILE A 117 -5.33 0.76 -8.00
C ILE A 117 -4.66 1.45 -9.20
N PRO A 118 -3.37 1.82 -9.15
CA PRO A 118 -2.74 2.53 -10.26
C PRO A 118 -2.87 1.78 -11.59
N THR A 119 -2.56 0.50 -11.61
CA THR A 119 -2.65 -0.32 -12.81
C THR A 119 -4.10 -0.64 -13.21
N ARG A 120 -4.98 -0.86 -12.22
CA ARG A 120 -6.40 -1.12 -12.45
C ARG A 120 -7.10 0.07 -13.11
N ILE A 121 -6.94 1.27 -12.56
CA ILE A 121 -7.58 2.47 -13.13
C ILE A 121 -6.97 2.87 -14.48
N ALA A 122 -5.66 2.66 -14.67
CA ALA A 122 -5.00 2.93 -15.94
C ALA A 122 -5.62 2.11 -17.09
N ARG A 123 -5.97 0.84 -16.87
CA ARG A 123 -6.68 0.02 -17.88
C ARG A 123 -8.01 0.63 -18.33
N HIS A 124 -8.63 1.45 -17.49
CA HIS A 124 -9.87 2.17 -17.81
C HIS A 124 -9.63 3.60 -18.31
N GLY A 125 -8.37 3.97 -18.55
CA GLY A 125 -7.98 5.31 -19.01
C GLY A 125 -8.05 6.38 -17.94
N GLN A 126 -7.88 5.99 -16.69
CA GLN A 126 -7.83 6.91 -15.57
C GLN A 126 -6.41 6.99 -15.02
N ILE A 127 -6.03 8.19 -14.60
CA ILE A 127 -4.71 8.50 -14.03
C ILE A 127 -4.89 9.39 -12.80
N PHE A 128 -3.87 9.45 -11.97
CA PHE A 128 -3.73 10.50 -10.97
C PHE A 128 -2.89 11.65 -11.55
N ILE A 129 -3.31 12.89 -11.28
CA ILE A 129 -2.53 14.12 -11.47
C ILE A 129 -2.51 14.78 -10.09
N GLY A 130 -1.37 14.74 -9.42
CA GLY A 130 -1.34 14.94 -7.98
C GLY A 130 -2.28 13.95 -7.28
N SER A 131 -3.13 14.42 -6.37
CA SER A 131 -4.15 13.60 -5.70
C SER A 131 -5.46 13.40 -6.50
N LYS A 132 -5.62 14.09 -7.63
CA LYS A 132 -6.87 14.07 -8.41
C LYS A 132 -6.91 12.93 -9.40
N ARG A 133 -7.98 12.16 -9.38
CA ARG A 133 -8.26 11.12 -10.38
C ARG A 133 -8.89 11.74 -11.63
N VAL A 134 -8.25 11.55 -12.77
CA VAL A 134 -8.64 12.16 -14.05
C VAL A 134 -8.88 11.06 -15.09
N ASN A 135 -9.96 11.18 -15.86
CA ASN A 135 -10.20 10.31 -17.02
C ASN A 135 -9.57 10.96 -18.26
N ILE A 136 -8.43 10.42 -18.69
CA ILE A 136 -7.66 10.95 -19.82
C ILE A 136 -8.34 10.75 -21.19
N LYS A 137 -9.40 9.90 -21.26
CA LYS A 137 -10.17 9.67 -22.49
C LYS A 137 -11.19 10.77 -22.80
N ARG A 138 -11.36 11.76 -21.91
CA ARG A 138 -12.27 12.89 -22.16
C ARG A 138 -11.88 13.64 -23.41
N ALA A 139 -12.87 14.22 -24.09
CA ALA A 139 -12.67 14.95 -25.35
C ALA A 139 -11.65 16.10 -25.23
N GLU A 140 -11.63 16.80 -24.10
CA GLU A 140 -10.71 17.88 -23.80
C GLU A 140 -9.23 17.49 -23.91
N PHE A 141 -8.90 16.22 -23.62
CA PHE A 141 -7.52 15.74 -23.67
C PHE A 141 -7.09 15.21 -25.05
N LYS A 142 -7.99 15.06 -25.99
CA LYS A 142 -7.67 14.51 -27.34
C LYS A 142 -6.69 15.38 -28.13
N THR A 143 -6.71 16.68 -27.88
CA THR A 143 -5.84 17.69 -28.54
C THR A 143 -4.85 18.35 -27.59
N ASP A 144 -4.88 17.99 -26.30
CA ASP A 144 -3.99 18.58 -25.28
C ASP A 144 -2.58 17.99 -25.40
N THR A 145 -1.66 18.75 -25.99
CA THR A 145 -0.26 18.38 -26.19
C THR A 145 0.61 18.67 -24.97
N THR A 146 0.05 19.20 -23.88
CA THR A 146 0.81 19.44 -22.65
C THR A 146 1.15 18.14 -21.94
N LYS A 147 2.16 18.20 -21.07
CA LYS A 147 2.54 17.06 -20.20
C LYS A 147 1.35 16.58 -19.38
N ILE A 148 1.35 15.29 -19.06
CA ILE A 148 0.30 14.69 -18.21
C ILE A 148 0.27 15.39 -16.86
N ASP A 149 1.43 15.51 -16.22
CA ASP A 149 1.63 16.27 -14.99
C ASP A 149 2.90 17.10 -15.14
N SER A 150 2.79 18.42 -14.97
CA SER A 150 3.90 19.37 -15.16
C SER A 150 4.96 19.25 -14.06
N THR A 151 4.58 18.75 -12.89
CA THR A 151 5.45 18.61 -11.71
C THR A 151 6.10 17.24 -11.62
N CYS A 152 5.60 16.26 -12.38
CA CYS A 152 6.09 14.89 -12.35
C CYS A 152 7.28 14.69 -13.28
N HIS A 153 8.35 14.06 -12.78
CA HIS A 153 9.59 13.76 -13.51
C HIS A 153 9.69 12.31 -14.00
N CYS A 154 8.61 11.49 -13.89
CA CYS A 154 8.64 10.13 -14.37
C CYS A 154 8.75 10.06 -15.90
N TYR A 155 9.24 8.94 -16.42
CA TYR A 155 9.40 8.71 -17.86
C TYR A 155 8.15 9.09 -18.67
N THR A 156 6.96 8.68 -18.20
CA THR A 156 5.71 8.93 -18.90
C THR A 156 5.39 10.42 -19.02
N CYS A 157 5.58 11.21 -17.96
CA CYS A 157 5.34 12.66 -18.01
C CYS A 157 6.39 13.42 -18.81
N GLN A 158 7.60 12.89 -18.91
CA GLN A 158 8.66 13.50 -19.72
C GLN A 158 8.49 13.26 -21.23
N HIS A 159 7.95 12.10 -21.62
CA HIS A 159 7.94 11.66 -23.02
C HIS A 159 6.56 11.65 -23.68
N TYR A 160 5.49 11.81 -22.91
CA TYR A 160 4.12 11.73 -23.44
C TYR A 160 3.28 12.92 -23.03
N SER A 161 2.41 13.35 -23.95
CA SER A 161 1.36 14.34 -23.69
C SER A 161 0.04 13.66 -23.29
N LYS A 162 -0.90 14.45 -22.79
CA LYS A 162 -2.27 13.99 -22.54
C LYS A 162 -2.92 13.48 -23.83
N ALA A 163 -2.72 14.19 -24.96
CA ALA A 163 -3.27 13.80 -26.27
C ALA A 163 -2.70 12.46 -26.76
N SER A 164 -1.41 12.20 -26.62
CA SER A 164 -0.82 10.91 -27.02
C SER A 164 -1.40 9.76 -26.23
N LYS A 165 -1.54 9.90 -24.93
CA LYS A 165 -2.15 8.88 -24.07
C LYS A 165 -3.66 8.69 -24.31
N SER A 166 -4.38 9.76 -24.64
CA SER A 166 -5.81 9.69 -24.97
C SER A 166 -6.08 8.85 -26.24
N ARG A 167 -5.17 8.90 -27.24
CA ARG A 167 -5.32 8.22 -28.54
C ARG A 167 -4.90 6.76 -28.55
N ASP A 168 -3.75 6.45 -27.96
CA ASP A 168 -3.09 5.15 -28.19
C ASP A 168 -3.67 3.99 -27.39
N GLY A 169 -4.52 4.24 -26.41
CA GLY A 169 -5.04 3.17 -25.52
C GLY A 169 -3.94 2.40 -24.78
N THR A 170 -2.68 2.83 -24.88
CA THR A 170 -1.48 2.17 -24.35
C THR A 170 -1.30 2.35 -22.84
N PHE A 171 -2.40 2.57 -22.11
CA PHE A 171 -2.40 2.64 -20.65
C PHE A 171 -1.98 1.33 -19.97
N ARG A 172 -1.82 0.26 -20.75
CA ARG A 172 -1.56 -1.08 -20.21
C ARG A 172 -0.17 -1.24 -19.60
N THR A 173 0.80 -0.40 -19.96
CA THR A 173 2.20 -0.70 -19.68
C THR A 173 2.98 0.33 -18.87
N MET A 174 2.50 1.57 -18.74
CA MET A 174 3.22 2.61 -17.97
C MET A 174 2.24 3.58 -17.30
N PRO A 175 1.77 3.30 -16.10
CA PRO A 175 1.01 4.28 -15.35
C PRO A 175 1.92 5.43 -14.91
N CYS A 176 1.58 6.67 -15.25
CA CYS A 176 2.00 7.82 -14.48
C CYS A 176 1.16 7.83 -13.20
N ASN A 177 1.53 7.02 -12.25
CA ASN A 177 0.84 6.92 -10.96
C ASN A 177 1.87 6.92 -9.84
N THR A 178 2.96 7.67 -10.02
CA THR A 178 3.81 8.02 -8.90
C THR A 178 3.01 8.98 -8.03
N ALA A 179 2.43 8.45 -7.00
CA ALA A 179 1.81 9.23 -5.95
C ALA A 179 2.91 10.05 -5.26
N GLY A 180 2.76 11.36 -5.33
CA GLY A 180 3.49 12.28 -4.50
C GLY A 180 4.78 12.88 -5.10
N PRO A 181 5.18 14.06 -4.59
CA PRO A 181 6.50 14.60 -4.83
C PRO A 181 7.56 13.64 -4.26
N PRO A 182 8.76 13.63 -4.82
CA PRO A 182 9.87 12.92 -4.20
C PRO A 182 10.06 13.49 -2.78
N PHE A 183 10.09 12.57 -1.82
CA PHE A 183 10.40 12.89 -0.42
C PHE A 183 11.83 13.40 -0.32
#